data_59881ba6e3e54e5e61ac1eaf66795a6d
#
_entry.id   59881ba6e3e54e5e61ac1eaf66795a6d
#
_cell.length_a   1.000
_cell.length_b   1.000
_cell.length_c   1.000
_cell.angle_alpha   90.00
_cell.angle_beta   90.00
_cell.angle_gamma   90.00
#
_symmetry.space_group_name_H-M   'P 1'
#
loop_
_entity.id
_entity.type
_entity.pdbx_description
1 polymer ?
#
loop_
_entity_poly.entity_id
_entity_poly.type
_entity_poly.pdbx_seq_one_letter_code
_entity_poly.pdbx_strand_id
1 'polypeptide(L)'
;MSNKLVDICVNLTDDVFAGKEKNIIDAANKNNVAKMVLVGNDLDSSLKVSSLAEQFSFVATAGYHPHNAKDWNEKSYDSLLSILKKNHVKAVGECGLDFNRNFSTPEIQNSVFLNHIDLAKETNLPLFIHERDAFHQMHSIIKDNVIDCDKIVVHCFTGTKNALIDYLDLGVHIGLTGWICDDRRGKHLRDFINIIPDDKLFIETDSPYLSPYISSKKPEVTSAMKHLNKPEYLVEVAKD
;
A
#
# COMPACT_ATOMS: atom_id res chain seq x y z
N MET A 1 -14.28 24.73 3.05
CA MET A 1 -14.62 23.29 3.09
C MET A 1 -13.31 22.56 3.36
N SER A 2 -13.21 21.81 4.45
CA SER A 2 -11.98 21.03 4.67
C SER A 2 -11.89 19.95 3.58
N ASN A 3 -10.74 19.86 2.92
CA ASN A 3 -10.53 18.82 1.92
C ASN A 3 -10.62 17.45 2.60
N LYS A 4 -11.44 16.57 2.05
CA LYS A 4 -11.54 15.20 2.52
C LYS A 4 -10.34 14.41 2.03
N LEU A 5 -9.73 13.64 2.93
CA LEU A 5 -8.59 12.78 2.63
C LEU A 5 -9.03 11.39 2.17
N VAL A 6 -8.17 10.76 1.40
CA VAL A 6 -8.29 9.35 0.98
C VAL A 6 -7.05 8.62 1.44
N ASP A 7 -7.21 7.56 2.22
CA ASP A 7 -6.12 6.67 2.63
C ASP A 7 -6.00 5.54 1.60
N ILE A 8 -4.90 5.50 0.88
CA ILE A 8 -4.75 4.52 -0.21
C ILE A 8 -4.21 3.17 0.25
N CYS A 9 -3.89 2.99 1.55
CA CYS A 9 -3.42 1.71 2.08
C CYS A 9 -3.89 1.47 3.52
N VAL A 10 -4.87 0.58 3.68
CA VAL A 10 -5.40 0.17 4.99
C VAL A 10 -5.52 -1.34 5.06
N ASN A 11 -4.78 -1.97 5.96
CA ASN A 11 -4.86 -3.42 6.24
C ASN A 11 -5.99 -3.69 7.26
N LEU A 12 -7.24 -3.41 6.87
CA LEU A 12 -8.40 -3.46 7.79
C LEU A 12 -8.71 -4.88 8.28
N THR A 13 -8.21 -5.90 7.60
CA THR A 13 -8.35 -7.32 7.97
C THR A 13 -7.27 -7.84 8.91
N ASP A 14 -6.31 -6.99 9.32
CA ASP A 14 -5.33 -7.35 10.33
C ASP A 14 -6.01 -7.71 11.66
N ASP A 15 -5.51 -8.73 12.33
CA ASP A 15 -6.10 -9.28 13.57
C ASP A 15 -6.26 -8.23 14.68
N VAL A 16 -5.40 -7.20 14.72
CA VAL A 16 -5.48 -6.11 15.71
C VAL A 16 -6.75 -5.26 15.56
N PHE A 17 -7.36 -5.28 14.37
CA PHE A 17 -8.57 -4.56 14.03
C PHE A 17 -9.84 -5.43 14.08
N ALA A 18 -9.69 -6.74 14.22
CA ALA A 18 -10.78 -7.68 14.18
C ALA A 18 -11.93 -7.31 15.15
N GLY A 19 -13.14 -7.20 14.61
CA GLY A 19 -14.34 -6.78 15.35
C GLY A 19 -14.42 -5.30 15.72
N LYS A 20 -13.48 -4.48 15.24
CA LYS A 20 -13.42 -3.02 15.51
C LYS A 20 -13.51 -2.19 14.23
N GLU A 21 -13.73 -2.82 13.08
CA GLU A 21 -13.66 -2.22 11.75
C GLU A 21 -14.54 -0.97 11.67
N LYS A 22 -15.80 -1.08 12.11
CA LYS A 22 -16.74 0.04 12.13
C LYS A 22 -16.23 1.20 12.98
N ASN A 23 -15.69 0.92 14.17
CA ASN A 23 -15.19 1.97 15.07
C ASN A 23 -13.97 2.70 14.47
N ILE A 24 -13.10 1.96 13.77
CA ILE A 24 -11.93 2.51 13.07
C ILE A 24 -12.38 3.42 11.93
N ILE A 25 -13.35 2.97 11.12
CA ILE A 25 -13.92 3.74 10.03
C ILE A 25 -14.61 5.02 10.56
N ASP A 26 -15.40 4.90 11.62
CA ASP A 26 -16.10 6.05 12.24
C ASP A 26 -15.09 7.09 12.80
N ALA A 27 -13.98 6.62 13.40
CA ALA A 27 -12.90 7.49 13.87
C ALA A 27 -12.17 8.20 12.71
N ALA A 28 -11.87 7.49 11.63
CA ALA A 28 -11.25 8.05 10.43
C ALA A 28 -12.14 9.14 9.80
N ASN A 29 -13.44 8.86 9.64
CA ASN A 29 -14.40 9.83 9.11
C ASN A 29 -14.49 11.11 9.94
N LYS A 30 -14.43 11.01 11.28
CA LYS A 30 -14.39 12.17 12.20
C LYS A 30 -13.12 13.01 12.01
N ASN A 31 -12.05 12.42 11.51
CA ASN A 31 -10.77 13.06 11.21
C ASN A 31 -10.61 13.39 9.72
N ASN A 32 -11.71 13.56 8.98
CA ASN A 32 -11.74 13.92 7.55
C ASN A 32 -11.16 12.86 6.59
N VAL A 33 -10.86 11.65 7.02
CA VAL A 33 -10.49 10.53 6.13
C VAL A 33 -11.79 9.90 5.64
N ALA A 34 -12.22 10.28 4.44
CA ALA A 34 -13.55 9.96 3.93
C ALA A 34 -13.61 8.69 3.10
N LYS A 35 -12.48 8.25 2.57
CA LYS A 35 -12.37 7.05 1.74
C LYS A 35 -11.09 6.30 2.09
N MET A 36 -11.13 4.98 1.86
CA MET A 36 -10.03 4.07 2.11
C MET A 36 -9.91 3.08 0.95
N VAL A 37 -8.68 2.70 0.62
CA VAL A 37 -8.38 1.52 -0.18
C VAL A 37 -7.99 0.42 0.79
N LEU A 38 -8.78 -0.65 0.83
CA LEU A 38 -8.52 -1.81 1.70
C LEU A 38 -7.62 -2.79 0.96
N VAL A 39 -6.49 -3.14 1.55
CA VAL A 39 -5.43 -3.88 0.86
C VAL A 39 -5.49 -5.37 1.19
N GLY A 40 -5.46 -6.20 0.12
CA GLY A 40 -5.34 -7.65 0.22
C GLY A 40 -3.89 -8.09 0.01
N ASN A 41 -3.39 -8.98 0.87
CA ASN A 41 -1.98 -9.41 0.94
C ASN A 41 -1.79 -10.90 0.63
N ASP A 42 -2.88 -11.62 0.47
CA ASP A 42 -3.01 -13.02 0.04
C ASP A 42 -4.44 -13.27 -0.43
N LEU A 43 -4.77 -14.50 -0.80
CA LEU A 43 -6.09 -14.83 -1.30
C LEU A 43 -7.19 -14.61 -0.24
N ASP A 44 -6.95 -15.03 1.00
CA ASP A 44 -7.93 -14.95 2.08
C ASP A 44 -8.20 -13.49 2.48
N SER A 45 -7.16 -12.70 2.66
CA SER A 45 -7.28 -11.27 2.96
C SER A 45 -7.92 -10.52 1.79
N SER A 46 -7.58 -10.84 0.53
CA SER A 46 -8.19 -10.27 -0.68
C SER A 46 -9.71 -10.51 -0.74
N LEU A 47 -10.17 -11.71 -0.37
CA LEU A 47 -11.60 -12.02 -0.26
C LEU A 47 -12.27 -11.21 0.85
N LYS A 48 -11.63 -11.12 2.02
CA LYS A 48 -12.15 -10.39 3.18
C LYS A 48 -12.23 -8.88 2.91
N VAL A 49 -11.15 -8.25 2.40
CA VAL A 49 -11.18 -6.81 2.09
C VAL A 49 -12.17 -6.49 0.97
N SER A 50 -12.35 -7.38 0.00
CA SER A 50 -13.37 -7.25 -1.04
C SER A 50 -14.77 -7.18 -0.40
N SER A 51 -15.10 -8.06 0.54
CA SER A 51 -16.39 -8.04 1.24
C SER A 51 -16.58 -6.78 2.10
N LEU A 52 -15.53 -6.35 2.81
CA LEU A 52 -15.59 -5.13 3.62
C LEU A 52 -15.72 -3.88 2.74
N ALA A 53 -15.04 -3.83 1.60
CA ALA A 53 -15.14 -2.71 0.65
C ALA A 53 -16.57 -2.58 0.11
N GLU A 54 -17.22 -3.68 -0.22
CA GLU A 54 -18.63 -3.68 -0.63
C GLU A 54 -19.53 -3.19 0.51
N GLN A 55 -19.36 -3.74 1.72
CA GLN A 55 -20.16 -3.40 2.90
C GLN A 55 -20.08 -1.91 3.27
N PHE A 56 -18.89 -1.32 3.23
CA PHE A 56 -18.64 0.06 3.68
C PHE A 56 -18.52 1.09 2.54
N SER A 57 -18.79 0.69 1.28
CA SER A 57 -18.68 1.56 0.11
C SER A 57 -17.28 2.16 -0.08
N PHE A 58 -16.27 1.35 0.15
CA PHE A 58 -14.86 1.59 -0.14
C PHE A 58 -14.43 0.86 -1.41
N VAL A 59 -13.14 0.90 -1.71
CA VAL A 59 -12.51 0.10 -2.75
C VAL A 59 -11.47 -0.81 -2.13
N ALA A 60 -11.11 -1.88 -2.86
CA ALA A 60 -10.12 -2.84 -2.40
C ALA A 60 -9.08 -3.12 -3.49
N THR A 61 -7.97 -3.68 -3.08
CA THR A 61 -7.00 -4.36 -3.94
C THR A 61 -7.11 -5.87 -3.77
N ALA A 62 -6.52 -6.64 -4.67
CA ALA A 62 -6.36 -8.08 -4.51
C ALA A 62 -5.01 -8.53 -5.08
N GLY A 63 -4.22 -9.23 -4.26
CA GLY A 63 -2.89 -9.67 -4.63
C GLY A 63 -2.24 -10.56 -3.58
N TYR A 64 -0.97 -10.90 -3.85
CA TYR A 64 -0.08 -11.58 -2.91
C TYR A 64 1.12 -10.69 -2.62
N HIS A 65 1.20 -10.20 -1.40
CA HIS A 65 2.37 -9.49 -0.87
C HIS A 65 3.63 -10.37 -1.03
N PRO A 66 4.82 -9.81 -1.31
CA PRO A 66 6.05 -10.59 -1.46
C PRO A 66 6.36 -11.53 -0.28
N HIS A 67 5.92 -11.20 0.93
CA HIS A 67 6.06 -12.09 2.09
C HIS A 67 5.29 -13.39 1.95
N ASN A 68 4.16 -13.37 1.22
CA ASN A 68 3.25 -14.49 1.02
C ASN A 68 3.42 -15.13 -0.37
N ALA A 69 4.39 -14.69 -1.18
CA ALA A 69 4.60 -15.19 -2.54
C ALA A 69 4.84 -16.71 -2.58
N LYS A 70 5.43 -17.30 -1.53
CA LYS A 70 5.63 -18.76 -1.40
C LYS A 70 4.32 -19.58 -1.37
N ASP A 71 3.19 -18.93 -1.02
CA ASP A 71 1.89 -19.58 -0.92
C ASP A 71 1.14 -19.56 -2.26
N TRP A 72 1.71 -18.90 -3.29
CA TRP A 72 1.20 -18.91 -4.64
C TRP A 72 1.21 -20.31 -5.21
N ASN A 73 0.12 -20.73 -5.83
CA ASN A 73 -0.04 -22.04 -6.46
C ASN A 73 -0.81 -21.93 -7.78
N GLU A 74 -0.99 -23.05 -8.46
CA GLU A 74 -1.64 -23.12 -9.78
C GLU A 74 -3.05 -22.54 -9.86
N LYS A 75 -3.78 -22.46 -8.73
CA LYS A 75 -5.15 -21.88 -8.66
C LYS A 75 -5.15 -20.39 -8.31
N SER A 76 -4.03 -19.84 -7.86
CA SER A 76 -3.96 -18.48 -7.34
C SER A 76 -4.31 -17.45 -8.41
N TYR A 77 -3.86 -17.63 -9.65
CA TYR A 77 -4.15 -16.74 -10.75
C TYR A 77 -5.65 -16.60 -11.01
N ASP A 78 -6.34 -17.71 -11.26
CA ASP A 78 -7.77 -17.72 -11.55
C ASP A 78 -8.61 -17.24 -10.37
N SER A 79 -8.19 -17.56 -9.15
CA SER A 79 -8.85 -17.12 -7.93
C SER A 79 -8.76 -15.60 -7.75
N LEU A 80 -7.57 -15.00 -7.94
CA LEU A 80 -7.41 -13.56 -7.91
C LEU A 80 -8.16 -12.88 -9.05
N LEU A 81 -8.09 -13.42 -10.27
CA LEU A 81 -8.81 -12.90 -11.43
C LEU A 81 -10.32 -12.78 -11.15
N SER A 82 -10.87 -13.79 -10.47
CA SER A 82 -12.29 -13.79 -10.04
C SER A 82 -12.61 -12.65 -9.07
N ILE A 83 -11.69 -12.34 -8.14
CA ILE A 83 -11.85 -11.23 -7.19
C ILE A 83 -11.69 -9.89 -7.90
N LEU A 84 -10.69 -9.74 -8.77
CA LEU A 84 -10.37 -8.53 -9.52
C LEU A 84 -11.50 -8.08 -10.46
N LYS A 85 -12.38 -9.00 -10.90
CA LYS A 85 -13.56 -8.67 -11.70
C LYS A 85 -14.71 -8.03 -10.92
N LYS A 86 -14.63 -7.96 -9.59
CA LYS A 86 -15.67 -7.30 -8.78
C LYS A 86 -15.55 -5.77 -8.85
N ASN A 87 -16.69 -5.07 -8.96
CA ASN A 87 -16.73 -3.63 -9.19
C ASN A 87 -16.03 -2.76 -8.12
N HIS A 88 -15.91 -3.24 -6.89
CA HIS A 88 -15.27 -2.52 -5.79
C HIS A 88 -13.78 -2.86 -5.64
N VAL A 89 -13.25 -3.82 -6.40
CA VAL A 89 -11.81 -4.10 -6.48
C VAL A 89 -11.21 -3.26 -7.61
N LYS A 90 -10.25 -2.40 -7.30
CA LYS A 90 -9.77 -1.35 -8.21
C LYS A 90 -8.28 -1.40 -8.52
N ALA A 91 -7.53 -2.31 -7.90
CA ALA A 91 -6.11 -2.50 -8.21
C ALA A 91 -5.69 -3.96 -7.98
N VAL A 92 -4.68 -4.37 -8.72
CA VAL A 92 -3.95 -5.60 -8.53
C VAL A 92 -2.83 -5.34 -7.52
N GLY A 93 -2.84 -6.03 -6.40
CA GLY A 93 -1.88 -5.88 -5.30
C GLY A 93 -2.59 -6.04 -3.94
N GLU A 94 -1.86 -5.97 -2.85
CA GLU A 94 -0.45 -5.61 -2.77
C GLU A 94 0.40 -6.75 -3.36
N CYS A 95 1.35 -6.38 -4.20
CA CYS A 95 2.28 -7.31 -4.83
C CYS A 95 3.65 -6.63 -4.97
N GLY A 96 4.67 -7.35 -5.39
CA GLY A 96 5.98 -6.74 -5.62
C GLY A 96 7.14 -7.51 -5.02
N LEU A 97 8.17 -6.78 -4.52
CA LEU A 97 9.44 -7.35 -4.09
C LEU A 97 9.88 -6.79 -2.72
N ASP A 98 10.31 -7.68 -1.82
CA ASP A 98 10.92 -7.35 -0.54
C ASP A 98 12.19 -8.21 -0.34
N PHE A 99 13.35 -7.64 -0.68
CA PHE A 99 14.64 -8.31 -0.50
C PHE A 99 15.28 -8.02 0.87
N ASN A 100 14.59 -7.26 1.73
CA ASN A 100 14.99 -7.04 3.12
C ASN A 100 14.58 -8.21 4.02
N ARG A 101 13.30 -8.63 3.93
CA ARG A 101 12.74 -9.68 4.80
C ARG A 101 12.98 -11.08 4.25
N ASN A 102 12.86 -11.26 2.93
CA ASN A 102 13.06 -12.55 2.23
C ASN A 102 12.26 -13.73 2.82
N PHE A 103 11.00 -13.50 3.24
CA PHE A 103 10.11 -14.58 3.70
C PHE A 103 9.73 -15.55 2.56
N SER A 104 9.80 -15.08 1.33
CA SER A 104 9.83 -15.88 0.10
C SER A 104 11.15 -15.56 -0.62
N THR A 105 11.70 -16.53 -1.38
CA THR A 105 12.97 -16.26 -2.08
C THR A 105 12.77 -15.22 -3.19
N PRO A 106 13.84 -14.48 -3.60
CA PRO A 106 13.75 -13.53 -4.70
C PRO A 106 13.18 -14.11 -6.00
N GLU A 107 13.53 -15.37 -6.32
CA GLU A 107 13.04 -16.05 -7.53
C GLU A 107 11.53 -16.26 -7.48
N ILE A 108 11.01 -16.69 -6.33
CA ILE A 108 9.56 -16.87 -6.12
C ILE A 108 8.86 -15.52 -6.18
N GLN A 109 9.39 -14.49 -5.48
CA GLN A 109 8.82 -13.14 -5.51
C GLN A 109 8.75 -12.59 -6.94
N ASN A 110 9.84 -12.70 -7.73
CA ASN A 110 9.88 -12.28 -9.13
C ASN A 110 8.81 -12.98 -9.97
N SER A 111 8.72 -14.31 -9.86
CA SER A 111 7.75 -15.11 -10.61
C SER A 111 6.31 -14.69 -10.27
N VAL A 112 6.00 -14.53 -9.00
CA VAL A 112 4.66 -14.13 -8.53
C VAL A 112 4.35 -12.71 -8.94
N PHE A 113 5.32 -11.78 -8.89
CA PHE A 113 5.12 -10.41 -9.34
C PHE A 113 4.81 -10.32 -10.84
N LEU A 114 5.48 -11.13 -11.69
CA LEU A 114 5.16 -11.21 -13.12
C LEU A 114 3.72 -11.69 -13.37
N ASN A 115 3.21 -12.66 -12.60
CA ASN A 115 1.81 -13.05 -12.68
C ASN A 115 0.85 -11.91 -12.32
N HIS A 116 1.20 -11.04 -11.34
CA HIS A 116 0.39 -9.86 -11.03
C HIS A 116 0.40 -8.82 -12.16
N ILE A 117 1.53 -8.65 -12.84
CA ILE A 117 1.60 -7.82 -14.06
C ILE A 117 0.67 -8.35 -15.14
N ASP A 118 0.64 -9.67 -15.35
CA ASP A 118 -0.26 -10.28 -16.33
C ASP A 118 -1.73 -10.14 -15.93
N LEU A 119 -2.07 -10.28 -14.64
CA LEU A 119 -3.41 -9.98 -14.11
C LEU A 119 -3.80 -8.52 -14.34
N ALA A 120 -2.87 -7.57 -14.13
CA ALA A 120 -3.12 -6.16 -14.37
C ALA A 120 -3.38 -5.86 -15.86
N LYS A 121 -2.64 -6.49 -16.76
CA LYS A 121 -2.87 -6.40 -18.22
C LYS A 121 -4.24 -6.98 -18.59
N GLU A 122 -4.59 -8.17 -18.08
CA GLU A 122 -5.84 -8.85 -18.41
C GLU A 122 -7.07 -8.08 -17.91
N THR A 123 -6.97 -7.51 -16.71
CA THR A 123 -8.09 -6.76 -16.08
C THR A 123 -8.10 -5.29 -16.41
N ASN A 124 -7.01 -4.75 -16.99
CA ASN A 124 -6.77 -3.33 -17.20
C ASN A 124 -6.81 -2.49 -15.91
N LEU A 125 -6.52 -3.12 -14.75
CA LEU A 125 -6.46 -2.48 -13.45
C LEU A 125 -5.05 -1.97 -13.16
N PRO A 126 -4.90 -0.91 -12.33
CA PRO A 126 -3.61 -0.44 -11.86
C PRO A 126 -2.91 -1.46 -10.95
N LEU A 127 -1.59 -1.35 -10.88
CA LEU A 127 -0.73 -2.11 -9.96
C LEU A 127 -0.49 -1.30 -8.67
N PHE A 128 -0.72 -1.93 -7.53
CA PHE A 128 -0.37 -1.42 -6.19
C PHE A 128 0.81 -2.21 -5.66
N ILE A 129 2.01 -1.57 -5.64
CA ILE A 129 3.30 -2.26 -5.55
C ILE A 129 4.00 -1.96 -4.22
N HIS A 130 4.41 -3.02 -3.54
CA HIS A 130 5.40 -3.02 -2.47
C HIS A 130 6.82 -3.13 -3.03
N GLU A 131 7.72 -2.25 -2.63
CA GLU A 131 9.16 -2.36 -2.92
C GLU A 131 9.99 -2.10 -1.67
N ARG A 132 10.85 -3.06 -1.31
CA ARG A 132 11.79 -2.93 -0.22
C ARG A 132 13.15 -3.54 -0.55
N ASP A 133 14.19 -2.70 -0.60
CA ASP A 133 15.57 -3.08 -0.93
C ASP A 133 15.69 -3.87 -2.26
N ALA A 134 14.77 -3.63 -3.21
CA ALA A 134 14.64 -4.36 -4.47
C ALA A 134 14.57 -3.45 -5.71
N PHE A 135 14.91 -2.17 -5.55
CA PHE A 135 14.71 -1.13 -6.56
C PHE A 135 15.20 -1.52 -7.97
N HIS A 136 16.45 -1.99 -8.11
CA HIS A 136 17.01 -2.28 -9.44
C HIS A 136 16.23 -3.39 -10.16
N GLN A 137 15.85 -4.44 -9.44
CA GLN A 137 15.06 -5.54 -9.98
C GLN A 137 13.63 -5.07 -10.31
N MET A 138 13.00 -4.34 -9.40
CA MET A 138 11.66 -3.78 -9.59
C MET A 138 11.60 -2.86 -10.81
N HIS A 139 12.53 -1.91 -10.91
CA HIS A 139 12.61 -0.96 -12.01
C HIS A 139 12.78 -1.67 -13.37
N SER A 140 13.67 -2.68 -13.44
CA SER A 140 13.87 -3.46 -14.66
C SER A 140 12.58 -4.22 -15.06
N ILE A 141 11.94 -4.90 -14.11
CA ILE A 141 10.69 -5.64 -14.38
C ILE A 141 9.59 -4.70 -14.87
N ILE A 142 9.39 -3.55 -14.23
CA ILE A 142 8.38 -2.56 -14.65
C ILE A 142 8.68 -2.09 -16.07
N LYS A 143 9.91 -1.64 -16.33
CA LYS A 143 10.34 -1.12 -17.63
C LYS A 143 10.15 -2.14 -18.76
N ASP A 144 10.43 -3.40 -18.49
CA ASP A 144 10.42 -4.45 -19.51
C ASP A 144 9.01 -5.04 -19.76
N ASN A 145 8.11 -4.94 -18.78
CA ASN A 145 6.84 -5.66 -18.82
C ASN A 145 5.59 -4.78 -18.75
N VAL A 146 5.67 -3.55 -18.32
CA VAL A 146 4.50 -2.68 -18.15
C VAL A 146 4.45 -1.63 -19.24
N ILE A 147 3.32 -1.55 -19.95
CA ILE A 147 3.12 -0.62 -21.08
C ILE A 147 2.70 0.77 -20.57
N ASP A 148 1.90 0.82 -19.50
CA ASP A 148 1.29 2.04 -18.96
C ASP A 148 1.67 2.21 -17.48
N CYS A 149 2.81 2.85 -17.25
CA CYS A 149 3.33 3.07 -15.90
C CYS A 149 2.54 4.13 -15.11
N ASP A 150 1.69 4.92 -15.76
CA ASP A 150 0.74 5.82 -15.10
C ASP A 150 -0.32 5.06 -14.27
N LYS A 151 -0.44 3.75 -14.50
CA LYS A 151 -1.27 2.84 -13.70
C LYS A 151 -0.50 2.10 -12.60
N ILE A 152 0.63 2.63 -12.16
CA ILE A 152 1.42 2.03 -11.07
C ILE A 152 1.48 2.98 -9.89
N VAL A 153 1.27 2.44 -8.70
CA VAL A 153 1.61 3.09 -7.42
C VAL A 153 2.67 2.25 -6.73
N VAL A 154 3.85 2.83 -6.50
CA VAL A 154 4.81 2.30 -5.51
C VAL A 154 4.41 2.88 -4.17
N HIS A 155 3.74 2.06 -3.35
CA HIS A 155 3.28 2.48 -2.05
C HIS A 155 4.41 2.46 -1.03
N CYS A 156 4.25 3.18 0.07
CA CYS A 156 5.19 3.22 1.19
C CYS A 156 6.64 3.46 0.75
N PHE A 157 6.85 4.42 -0.16
CA PHE A 157 8.19 4.69 -0.67
C PHE A 157 9.15 5.12 0.43
N THR A 158 10.28 4.40 0.55
CA THR A 158 11.34 4.66 1.53
C THR A 158 12.74 4.67 0.90
N GLY A 159 12.79 4.69 -0.44
CA GLY A 159 14.01 4.57 -1.20
C GLY A 159 14.88 5.84 -1.25
N THR A 160 15.85 5.84 -2.13
CA THR A 160 16.76 6.96 -2.36
C THR A 160 16.19 8.00 -3.31
N LYS A 161 16.78 9.21 -3.33
CA LYS A 161 16.42 10.26 -4.30
C LYS A 161 16.55 9.78 -5.76
N ASN A 162 17.60 9.01 -6.07
CA ASN A 162 17.79 8.50 -7.44
C ASN A 162 16.70 7.51 -7.82
N ALA A 163 16.34 6.58 -6.91
CA ALA A 163 15.24 5.66 -7.13
C ALA A 163 13.91 6.39 -7.35
N LEU A 164 13.65 7.47 -6.60
CA LEU A 164 12.47 8.30 -6.78
C LEU A 164 12.44 8.94 -8.18
N ILE A 165 13.55 9.53 -8.62
CA ILE A 165 13.66 10.14 -9.97
C ILE A 165 13.39 9.08 -11.03
N ASP A 166 14.03 7.91 -10.93
CA ASP A 166 13.88 6.85 -11.93
C ASP A 166 12.43 6.32 -12.00
N TYR A 167 11.70 6.23 -10.85
CA TYR A 167 10.27 5.90 -10.86
C TYR A 167 9.41 7.00 -11.47
N LEU A 168 9.68 8.26 -11.16
CA LEU A 168 8.95 9.40 -11.74
C LEU A 168 9.18 9.51 -13.26
N ASP A 169 10.39 9.24 -13.73
CA ASP A 169 10.73 9.22 -15.16
C ASP A 169 9.98 8.10 -15.92
N LEU A 170 9.65 6.99 -15.25
CA LEU A 170 8.75 5.97 -15.80
C LEU A 170 7.27 6.40 -15.79
N GLY A 171 6.90 7.44 -15.04
CA GLY A 171 5.52 7.88 -14.87
C GLY A 171 4.78 7.25 -13.67
N VAL A 172 5.48 6.53 -12.81
CA VAL A 172 4.92 5.85 -11.62
C VAL A 172 4.46 6.86 -10.57
N HIS A 173 3.38 6.55 -9.87
CA HIS A 173 2.90 7.30 -8.70
C HIS A 173 3.57 6.79 -7.42
N ILE A 174 3.71 7.69 -6.44
CA ILE A 174 4.43 7.44 -5.20
C ILE A 174 3.49 7.61 -4.00
N GLY A 175 3.43 6.59 -3.13
CA GLY A 175 2.71 6.63 -1.85
C GLY A 175 3.65 6.94 -0.70
N LEU A 176 3.27 7.87 0.17
CA LEU A 176 4.02 8.24 1.38
C LEU A 176 3.23 7.91 2.64
N THR A 177 3.89 7.24 3.58
CA THR A 177 3.32 6.84 4.87
C THR A 177 3.80 7.73 6.02
N GLY A 178 3.34 7.43 7.24
CA GLY A 178 3.86 8.01 8.47
C GLY A 178 5.37 7.81 8.72
N TRP A 179 6.06 7.09 7.84
CA TRP A 179 7.52 7.00 7.83
C TRP A 179 8.17 8.37 7.68
N ILE A 180 7.58 9.26 6.86
CA ILE A 180 8.08 10.62 6.65
C ILE A 180 8.07 11.45 7.94
N CYS A 181 7.12 11.20 8.84
CA CYS A 181 7.00 11.89 10.12
C CYS A 181 8.04 11.45 11.17
N ASP A 182 8.83 10.39 10.92
CA ASP A 182 9.84 9.86 11.87
C ASP A 182 11.21 10.45 11.56
N ASP A 183 11.73 11.33 12.43
CA ASP A 183 13.04 11.98 12.25
C ASP A 183 14.22 11.01 12.14
N ARG A 184 14.09 9.80 12.67
CA ARG A 184 15.15 8.78 12.63
C ARG A 184 15.19 8.05 11.30
N ARG A 185 14.02 7.85 10.66
CA ARG A 185 13.85 7.00 9.46
C ARG A 185 13.50 7.79 8.22
N GLY A 186 12.64 8.80 8.34
CA GLY A 186 12.06 9.55 7.23
C GLY A 186 12.75 10.86 6.90
N LYS A 187 13.73 11.30 7.72
CA LYS A 187 14.39 12.60 7.50
C LYS A 187 14.93 12.77 6.08
N HIS A 188 15.55 11.73 5.54
CA HIS A 188 16.13 11.79 4.19
C HIS A 188 15.05 11.99 3.11
N LEU A 189 13.83 11.49 3.32
CA LEU A 189 12.73 11.68 2.36
C LEU A 189 12.34 13.15 2.26
N ARG A 190 12.23 13.87 3.39
CA ARG A 190 11.88 15.28 3.43
C ARG A 190 12.86 16.18 2.65
N ASP A 191 14.10 15.71 2.46
CA ASP A 191 15.10 16.46 1.70
C ASP A 191 14.81 16.50 0.18
N PHE A 192 13.93 15.59 -0.33
CA PHE A 192 13.71 15.48 -1.76
C PHE A 192 12.27 15.16 -2.20
N ILE A 193 11.32 14.97 -1.29
CA ILE A 193 9.94 14.66 -1.69
C ILE A 193 9.27 15.78 -2.49
N ASN A 194 9.75 17.02 -2.37
CA ASN A 194 9.28 18.17 -3.12
C ASN A 194 9.49 18.07 -4.62
N ILE A 195 10.23 17.07 -5.11
CA ILE A 195 10.36 16.79 -6.54
C ILE A 195 9.19 15.94 -7.09
N ILE A 196 8.37 15.35 -6.23
CA ILE A 196 7.19 14.57 -6.65
C ILE A 196 6.12 15.56 -7.14
N PRO A 197 5.66 15.45 -8.40
CA PRO A 197 4.53 16.24 -8.87
C PRO A 197 3.26 15.95 -8.06
N ASP A 198 2.41 16.96 -7.87
CA ASP A 198 1.18 16.84 -7.07
C ASP A 198 0.25 15.73 -7.60
N ASP A 199 0.20 15.54 -8.91
CA ASP A 199 -0.59 14.51 -9.58
C ASP A 199 0.03 13.10 -9.52
N LYS A 200 1.25 12.99 -8.99
CA LYS A 200 1.97 11.72 -8.79
C LYS A 200 2.11 11.32 -7.32
N LEU A 201 1.61 12.15 -6.41
CA LEU A 201 1.75 11.92 -4.98
C LEU A 201 0.46 11.37 -4.37
N PHE A 202 0.60 10.27 -3.64
CA PHE A 202 -0.43 9.74 -2.74
C PHE A 202 0.06 9.74 -1.30
N ILE A 203 -0.89 9.82 -0.37
CA ILE A 203 -0.64 9.65 1.07
C ILE A 203 -1.43 8.46 1.60
N GLU A 204 -0.87 7.80 2.59
CA GLU A 204 -1.43 6.59 3.15
C GLU A 204 -0.99 6.38 4.60
N THR A 205 -1.72 5.55 5.33
CA THR A 205 -1.28 5.16 6.67
C THR A 205 -0.50 3.87 6.68
N ASP A 206 -0.81 2.93 5.82
CA ASP A 206 -0.39 1.54 5.91
C ASP A 206 -0.75 0.92 7.28
N SER A 207 -1.88 1.39 7.84
CA SER A 207 -2.32 0.94 9.16
C SER A 207 -2.66 -0.56 9.16
N PRO A 208 -2.30 -1.30 10.23
CA PRO A 208 -1.86 -0.85 11.57
C PRO A 208 -0.37 -0.56 11.74
N TYR A 209 0.40 -0.60 10.65
CA TYR A 209 1.85 -0.41 10.64
C TYR A 209 2.23 1.07 10.59
N LEU A 210 3.52 1.38 10.69
CA LEU A 210 4.14 2.68 10.38
C LEU A 210 3.49 3.90 11.05
N SER A 211 3.09 3.79 12.32
CA SER A 211 2.49 4.90 13.06
C SER A 211 3.33 6.18 12.95
N PRO A 212 2.75 7.32 12.54
CA PRO A 212 3.47 8.58 12.49
C PRO A 212 3.94 8.97 13.89
N TYR A 213 5.14 9.56 13.99
CA TYR A 213 5.65 10.07 15.25
C TYR A 213 4.92 11.36 15.63
N ILE A 214 3.91 11.25 16.48
CA ILE A 214 3.15 12.41 16.96
C ILE A 214 3.79 12.92 18.25
N SER A 215 4.64 13.93 18.13
CA SER A 215 5.38 14.52 19.27
C SER A 215 4.48 15.09 20.39
N SER A 216 3.25 15.45 20.06
CA SER A 216 2.28 16.02 21.03
C SER A 216 1.53 14.96 21.84
N LYS A 217 1.52 13.72 21.44
CA LYS A 217 0.90 12.61 22.19
C LYS A 217 1.96 12.01 23.13
N LYS A 218 2.15 12.59 24.33
CA LYS A 218 2.94 11.96 25.39
C LYS A 218 2.37 10.58 25.72
N PRO A 219 3.23 9.57 25.88
CA PRO A 219 2.80 8.18 26.03
C PRO A 219 2.31 7.92 27.48
N GLU A 220 1.02 8.05 27.72
CA GLU A 220 0.35 7.36 28.85
C GLU A 220 -0.19 5.99 28.45
N VAL A 221 0.15 5.50 27.25
CA VAL A 221 -0.35 4.24 26.68
C VAL A 221 0.67 3.14 26.90
N THR A 222 0.23 1.99 27.39
CA THR A 222 1.02 0.78 27.63
C THR A 222 1.87 0.39 26.42
N SER A 223 3.03 -0.22 26.63
CA SER A 223 4.07 -0.45 25.61
C SER A 223 3.59 -1.17 24.33
N ALA A 224 2.56 -1.98 24.40
CA ALA A 224 1.98 -2.70 23.25
C ALA A 224 1.06 -1.82 22.37
N MET A 225 0.44 -0.77 22.95
CA MET A 225 -0.43 0.15 22.19
C MET A 225 0.31 1.39 21.63
N LYS A 226 1.57 1.56 22.00
CA LYS A 226 2.35 2.78 21.67
C LYS A 226 2.63 2.98 20.18
N HIS A 227 2.38 1.98 19.35
CA HIS A 227 2.78 1.99 17.94
C HIS A 227 1.69 1.53 16.97
N LEU A 228 0.44 1.34 17.43
CA LEU A 228 -0.64 0.95 16.54
C LEU A 228 -1.08 2.15 15.70
N ASN A 229 -0.82 2.07 14.40
CA ASN A 229 -1.30 3.04 13.45
C ASN A 229 -2.79 2.84 13.17
N LYS A 230 -3.47 3.92 12.74
CA LYS A 230 -4.88 3.89 12.37
C LYS A 230 -5.13 4.86 11.21
N PRO A 231 -6.16 4.62 10.38
CA PRO A 231 -6.49 5.53 9.29
C PRO A 231 -6.78 6.97 9.75
N GLU A 232 -7.28 7.17 10.98
CA GLU A 232 -7.49 8.50 11.55
C GLU A 232 -6.22 9.36 11.65
N TYR A 233 -5.02 8.74 11.58
CA TYR A 233 -3.73 9.44 11.64
C TYR A 233 -3.22 9.89 10.28
N LEU A 234 -3.94 9.63 9.19
CA LEU A 234 -3.57 10.15 7.87
C LEU A 234 -3.42 11.67 7.85
N VAL A 235 -4.17 12.37 8.70
CA VAL A 235 -4.07 13.84 8.87
C VAL A 235 -2.69 14.30 9.34
N GLU A 236 -1.92 13.45 10.00
CA GLU A 236 -0.56 13.77 10.42
C GLU A 236 0.43 13.62 9.25
N VAL A 237 0.24 12.59 8.42
CA VAL A 237 1.03 12.40 7.19
C VAL A 237 0.80 13.55 6.21
N ALA A 238 -0.43 14.07 6.13
CA ALA A 238 -0.81 15.16 5.24
C ALA A 238 -0.25 16.54 5.66
N LYS A 239 0.39 16.66 6.84
CA LYS A 239 0.96 17.93 7.34
C LYS A 239 2.46 18.06 7.06
N ASP A 240 3.15 16.93 6.92
CA ASP A 240 4.59 16.86 6.66
C ASP A 240 4.88 16.87 5.15
#